data_767077a727601318d7f83b5c6236540e
#
_entry.id   767077a727601318d7f83b5c6236540e
#
_cell.length_a   1.000
_cell.length_b   1.000
_cell.length_c   1.000
_cell.angle_alpha   90.00
_cell.angle_beta   90.00
_cell.angle_gamma   90.00
#
_symmetry.space_group_name_H-M   'P 1'
#
loop_
_entity.id
_entity.type
_entity.pdbx_description
1 polymer ?
#
loop_
_entity_poly.entity_id
_entity_poly.type
_entity_poly.pdbx_seq_one_letter_code
_entity_poly.pdbx_strand_id
1 'polypeptide(L)'
;MECSAEREEVTPLASEIILTVSERRNRQKLTLSSTAAPFVFGRGRDCSFVLRRNNVGEHQFTIEYKNNAWLMQDAGSTTCGTWYNNRYIHSGEEVTLQPGDVIGLNTDGNETTQEITFRVEEIRQGEGTAALRREKP
;
A
#
# COMPACT_ATOMS: atom_id res chain seq x y z
N MET A 1 22.13 33.50 -2.23
CA MET A 1 21.84 32.88 -2.15
C MET A 1 21.52 32.43 -1.90
N GLU A 2 21.41 32.18 -2.02
CA GLU A 2 21.04 31.44 -1.87
C GLU A 2 20.65 30.77 -1.50
N CYS A 3 20.71 30.94 -1.58
CA CYS A 3 20.26 30.08 -1.22
C CYS A 3 19.79 29.52 -1.11
N SER A 4 19.78 29.38 -1.51
CA SER A 4 19.27 28.53 -1.43
C SER A 4 19.25 27.67 -1.42
N ALA A 5 19.69 27.78 -1.99
CA ALA A 5 19.80 26.70 -2.08
C ALA A 5 19.74 25.90 -1.36
N GLU A 6 19.87 25.77 -0.97
CA GLU A 6 19.75 24.88 -0.24
C GLU A 6 18.68 24.50 0.06
N ARG A 7 17.89 24.54 -0.23
CA ARG A 7 16.90 24.03 0.03
C ARG A 7 16.43 23.18 -0.63
N GLU A 8 16.68 23.04 -1.48
CA GLU A 8 16.30 22.21 -2.07
C GLU A 8 16.45 21.15 -2.03
N GLU A 9 17.17 21.02 -2.06
CA GLU A 9 17.39 19.90 -1.90
C GLU A 9 16.79 19.44 -0.98
N VAL A 10 16.29 19.99 -0.58
CA VAL A 10 15.67 19.53 0.48
C VAL A 10 14.40 18.82 0.24
N THR A 11 14.03 18.53 -0.92
CA THR A 11 12.90 17.65 -1.20
C THR A 11 13.24 16.27 -0.69
N PRO A 12 12.52 15.76 0.28
CA PRO A 12 12.81 14.41 0.75
C PRO A 12 12.53 13.39 -0.33
N LEU A 13 13.32 12.35 -0.37
CA LEU A 13 13.09 11.27 -1.29
C LEU A 13 11.87 10.50 -0.84
N ALA A 14 11.12 10.02 -1.81
CA ALA A 14 9.91 9.28 -1.52
C ALA A 14 10.23 7.93 -0.91
N SER A 15 9.37 7.47 -0.01
CA SER A 15 9.38 6.10 0.43
C SER A 15 8.63 5.26 -0.59
N GLU A 16 8.99 4.01 -0.74
CA GLU A 16 8.32 3.10 -1.64
C GLU A 16 7.97 1.82 -0.93
N ILE A 17 6.82 1.26 -1.25
CA ILE A 17 6.45 -0.07 -0.80
C ILE A 17 6.22 -0.92 -2.03
N ILE A 18 6.80 -2.11 -2.03
CA ILE A 18 6.71 -3.02 -3.15
C ILE A 18 5.87 -4.20 -2.74
N LEU A 19 4.82 -4.45 -3.49
CA LEU A 19 3.88 -5.52 -3.21
C LEU A 19 3.86 -6.51 -4.36
N THR A 20 3.68 -7.79 -4.03
CA THR A 20 3.36 -8.79 -5.03
C THR A 20 1.88 -9.10 -4.89
N VAL A 21 1.14 -8.88 -5.96
CA VAL A 21 -0.28 -9.18 -6.00
C VAL A 21 -0.43 -10.54 -6.66
N SER A 22 -1.04 -11.48 -5.93
CA SER A 22 -1.25 -12.83 -6.45
C SER A 22 -2.74 -13.08 -6.55
N GLU A 23 -3.18 -13.54 -7.72
CA GLU A 23 -4.55 -13.88 -7.95
C GLU A 23 -4.55 -15.13 -8.81
N ARG A 24 -4.88 -16.29 -8.22
CA ARG A 24 -4.84 -17.57 -8.90
C ARG A 24 -3.43 -17.81 -9.44
N ARG A 25 -3.27 -17.83 -10.76
CA ARG A 25 -1.98 -18.09 -11.39
C ARG A 25 -1.26 -16.82 -11.78
N ASN A 26 -1.92 -15.69 -11.60
CA ASN A 26 -1.36 -14.42 -12.01
C ASN A 26 -0.63 -13.77 -10.85
N ARG A 27 0.52 -13.23 -11.13
CA ARG A 27 1.29 -12.46 -10.16
C ARG A 27 1.72 -11.18 -10.81
N GLN A 28 1.71 -10.14 -10.03
CA GLN A 28 2.02 -8.81 -10.51
C GLN A 28 2.72 -8.06 -9.41
N LYS A 29 3.73 -7.31 -9.77
CA LYS A 29 4.44 -6.49 -8.79
C LYS A 29 3.94 -5.07 -8.88
N LEU A 30 3.68 -4.47 -7.72
CA LEU A 30 3.30 -3.07 -7.63
C LEU A 30 4.35 -2.34 -6.81
N THR A 31 4.75 -1.18 -7.30
CA THR A 31 5.61 -0.29 -6.53
C THR A 31 4.82 0.97 -6.28
N LEU A 32 4.57 1.28 -5.02
CA LEU A 32 3.79 2.43 -4.62
C LEU A 32 4.71 3.46 -4.00
N SER A 33 4.61 4.70 -4.46
CA SER A 33 5.44 5.78 -3.95
C SER A 33 4.65 6.64 -2.99
N SER A 34 5.29 7.07 -1.93
CA SER A 34 4.64 7.91 -0.93
C SER A 34 4.20 9.25 -1.52
N THR A 35 4.75 9.66 -2.65
CA THR A 35 4.34 10.92 -3.28
C THR A 35 2.97 10.84 -3.92
N ALA A 36 2.48 9.64 -4.20
CA ALA A 36 1.19 9.46 -4.85
C ALA A 36 0.12 8.90 -3.91
N ALA A 37 0.48 8.67 -2.64
CA ALA A 37 -0.47 8.14 -1.67
C ALA A 37 -1.55 9.19 -1.36
N PRO A 38 -2.73 8.76 -0.93
CA PRO A 38 -3.11 7.39 -0.62
C PRO A 38 -3.51 6.61 -1.85
N PHE A 39 -3.43 5.30 -1.74
CA PHE A 39 -3.83 4.39 -2.81
C PHE A 39 -5.08 3.65 -2.37
N VAL A 40 -6.08 3.64 -3.24
CA VAL A 40 -7.35 2.98 -2.95
C VAL A 40 -7.44 1.72 -3.79
N PHE A 41 -7.77 0.62 -3.15
CA PHE A 41 -7.90 -0.68 -3.80
C PHE A 41 -9.36 -1.10 -3.71
N GLY A 42 -9.92 -1.51 -4.84
CA GLY A 42 -11.30 -1.93 -4.86
C GLY A 42 -11.82 -2.10 -6.27
N ARG A 43 -13.14 -2.30 -6.37
CA ARG A 43 -13.78 -2.55 -7.65
C ARG A 43 -14.12 -1.25 -8.39
N GLY A 44 -14.14 -0.14 -7.71
CA GLY A 44 -14.56 1.12 -8.29
C GLY A 44 -13.58 1.64 -9.32
N ARG A 45 -14.10 2.35 -10.30
CA ARG A 45 -13.25 2.91 -11.36
C ARG A 45 -12.30 3.97 -10.85
N ASP A 46 -12.67 4.60 -9.75
CA ASP A 46 -11.85 5.66 -9.16
C ASP A 46 -10.73 5.10 -8.31
N CYS A 47 -10.63 3.80 -8.16
CA CYS A 47 -9.58 3.20 -7.36
C CYS A 47 -8.22 3.33 -8.04
N SER A 48 -7.18 3.42 -7.23
CA SER A 48 -5.81 3.44 -7.74
C SER A 48 -5.46 2.08 -8.36
N PHE A 49 -5.98 1.02 -7.76
CA PHE A 49 -5.79 -0.34 -8.28
C PHE A 49 -7.17 -0.98 -8.34
N VAL A 50 -7.65 -1.23 -9.54
CA VAL A 50 -9.01 -1.74 -9.74
C VAL A 50 -8.99 -3.26 -9.70
N LEU A 51 -9.77 -3.82 -8.77
CA LEU A 51 -9.91 -5.27 -8.62
C LEU A 51 -11.23 -5.67 -9.24
N ARG A 52 -11.17 -6.35 -10.39
CA ARG A 52 -12.38 -6.64 -11.17
C ARG A 52 -13.03 -7.94 -10.72
N ARG A 53 -13.51 -7.93 -9.51
CA ARG A 53 -14.20 -9.08 -8.90
C ARG A 53 -15.50 -8.61 -8.31
N ASN A 54 -16.55 -9.33 -8.56
CA ASN A 54 -17.89 -8.92 -8.11
C ASN A 54 -18.00 -8.78 -6.61
N ASN A 55 -17.24 -9.58 -5.88
CA ASN A 55 -17.36 -9.58 -4.42
C ASN A 55 -16.42 -8.62 -3.73
N VAL A 56 -15.61 -7.90 -4.48
CA VAL A 56 -14.73 -6.89 -3.89
C VAL A 56 -15.55 -5.62 -3.74
N GLY A 57 -15.38 -4.94 -2.62
CA GLY A 57 -16.07 -3.70 -2.40
C GLY A 57 -15.59 -2.62 -3.35
N GLU A 58 -16.44 -1.62 -3.55
CA GLU A 58 -16.09 -0.52 -4.41
C GLU A 58 -14.81 0.14 -3.94
N HIS A 59 -14.68 0.36 -2.62
CA HIS A 59 -13.42 0.74 -2.00
C HIS A 59 -13.18 -0.30 -0.92
N GLN A 60 -12.22 -1.19 -1.15
CA GLN A 60 -12.00 -2.32 -0.25
C GLN A 60 -11.03 -1.97 0.87
N PHE A 61 -9.90 -1.38 0.52
CA PHE A 61 -8.95 -0.91 1.51
C PHE A 61 -8.06 0.16 0.90
N THR A 62 -7.37 0.89 1.76
CA THR A 62 -6.44 1.92 1.32
C THR A 62 -5.07 1.66 1.89
N ILE A 63 -4.05 2.12 1.17
CA ILE A 63 -2.68 2.11 1.66
C ILE A 63 -2.17 3.53 1.55
N GLU A 64 -1.62 4.04 2.64
CA GLU A 64 -1.08 5.38 2.63
C GLU A 64 0.18 5.45 3.48
N TYR A 65 0.93 6.50 3.26
CA TYR A 65 2.18 6.73 3.98
C TYR A 65 2.00 7.98 4.82
N LYS A 66 2.14 7.81 6.13
CA LYS A 66 2.10 8.96 7.03
C LYS A 66 2.88 8.62 8.29
N ASN A 67 3.46 9.63 8.89
CA ASN A 67 4.27 9.48 10.10
C ASN A 67 5.38 8.45 9.90
N ASN A 68 5.99 8.49 8.71
CA ASN A 68 7.11 7.62 8.35
C ASN A 68 6.76 6.14 8.32
N ALA A 69 5.50 5.81 8.10
CA ALA A 69 5.05 4.43 8.07
C ALA A 69 4.04 4.20 6.96
N TRP A 70 4.04 3.01 6.41
CA TRP A 70 3.03 2.58 5.45
C TRP A 70 1.90 1.93 6.23
N LEU A 71 0.69 2.39 6.00
CA LEU A 71 -0.48 1.95 6.74
C LEU A 71 -1.53 1.43 5.78
N MET A 72 -2.21 0.36 6.18
CA MET A 72 -3.34 -0.16 5.43
C MET A 72 -4.58 -0.02 6.30
N GLN A 73 -5.66 0.48 5.73
CA GLN A 73 -6.90 0.64 6.46
C GLN A 73 -8.03 0.01 5.69
N ASP A 74 -8.85 -0.76 6.40
CA ASP A 74 -10.04 -1.34 5.80
C ASP A 74 -11.05 -0.23 5.54
N ALA A 75 -11.63 -0.24 4.33
CA ALA A 75 -12.53 0.84 3.93
C ALA A 75 -13.99 0.56 4.30
N GLY A 76 -14.25 -0.51 5.01
CA GLY A 76 -15.60 -0.78 5.48
C GLY A 76 -16.47 -1.53 4.50
N SER A 77 -15.86 -2.20 3.51
CA SER A 77 -16.64 -2.98 2.57
C SER A 77 -17.35 -4.14 3.28
N THR A 78 -18.58 -4.40 2.88
CA THR A 78 -19.31 -5.52 3.41
C THR A 78 -19.42 -6.67 2.43
N THR A 79 -18.82 -6.55 1.25
CA THR A 79 -18.95 -7.59 0.23
C THR A 79 -17.93 -8.70 0.36
N CYS A 80 -16.73 -8.38 0.82
CA CYS A 80 -15.77 -9.41 1.17
C CYS A 80 -14.89 -8.91 2.30
N GLY A 81 -14.25 -9.85 2.99
CA GLY A 81 -13.42 -9.49 4.11
C GLY A 81 -12.03 -9.10 3.70
N THR A 82 -11.38 -8.32 4.54
CA THR A 82 -9.97 -7.99 4.40
C THR A 82 -9.23 -8.66 5.54
N TRP A 83 -8.14 -9.34 5.20
CA TRP A 83 -7.36 -10.11 6.16
C TRP A 83 -5.95 -9.57 6.20
N TYR A 84 -5.37 -9.55 7.37
CA TYR A 84 -4.00 -9.11 7.57
C TYR A 84 -3.26 -10.20 8.30
N ASN A 85 -2.32 -10.84 7.62
CA ASN A 85 -1.55 -11.97 8.17
C ASN A 85 -2.48 -13.02 8.77
N ASN A 86 -3.50 -13.39 8.01
CA ASN A 86 -4.50 -14.40 8.37
C ASN A 86 -5.41 -13.98 9.52
N ARG A 87 -5.43 -12.71 9.86
CA ARG A 87 -6.37 -12.19 10.86
C ARG A 87 -7.37 -11.30 10.17
N TYR A 88 -8.64 -11.58 10.40
CA TYR A 88 -9.71 -10.74 9.85
C TYR A 88 -9.64 -9.38 10.51
N ILE A 89 -9.69 -8.32 9.71
CA ILE A 89 -9.68 -6.98 10.26
C ILE A 89 -11.05 -6.36 10.12
N HIS A 90 -11.37 -5.49 11.08
CA HIS A 90 -12.68 -4.90 11.16
C HIS A 90 -12.74 -3.62 10.35
N SER A 91 -13.97 -3.19 10.07
CA SER A 91 -14.22 -1.97 9.34
C SER A 91 -13.48 -0.80 9.99
N GLY A 92 -12.69 -0.11 9.19
CA GLY A 92 -11.94 1.05 9.65
C GLY A 92 -10.66 0.74 10.41
N GLU A 93 -10.39 -0.54 10.65
CA GLU A 93 -9.17 -0.90 11.37
C GLU A 93 -7.94 -0.60 10.52
N GLU A 94 -6.91 -0.04 11.15
CA GLU A 94 -5.69 0.36 10.49
C GLU A 94 -4.52 -0.47 11.01
N VAL A 95 -3.65 -0.90 10.11
CA VAL A 95 -2.47 -1.68 10.49
C VAL A 95 -1.24 -1.09 9.84
N THR A 96 -0.10 -1.22 10.52
CA THR A 96 1.19 -0.78 9.98
C THR A 96 1.80 -1.94 9.21
N LEU A 97 2.20 -1.67 7.97
CA LEU A 97 2.73 -2.71 7.09
C LEU A 97 4.22 -2.87 7.29
N GLN A 98 4.66 -4.13 7.29
CA GLN A 98 6.06 -4.50 7.42
C GLN A 98 6.39 -5.47 6.30
N PRO A 99 7.66 -5.56 5.88
CA PRO A 99 8.04 -6.57 4.88
C PRO A 99 7.65 -7.96 5.37
N GLY A 100 7.07 -8.73 4.46
CA GLY A 100 6.59 -10.06 4.76
C GLY A 100 5.12 -10.13 5.10
N ASP A 101 4.50 -8.99 5.37
CA ASP A 101 3.07 -8.97 5.68
C ASP A 101 2.26 -9.32 4.43
N VAL A 102 1.10 -9.92 4.67
CA VAL A 102 0.19 -10.30 3.59
C VAL A 102 -1.20 -9.76 3.88
N ILE A 103 -1.73 -9.00 2.92
CA ILE A 103 -3.11 -8.57 2.94
C ILE A 103 -3.87 -9.54 2.04
N GLY A 104 -4.97 -10.09 2.53
CA GLY A 104 -5.74 -11.06 1.76
C GLY A 104 -7.19 -10.65 1.62
N LEU A 105 -7.77 -10.96 0.48
CA LEU A 105 -9.18 -10.74 0.23
C LEU A 105 -9.85 -12.06 -0.03
N ASN A 106 -10.98 -12.26 0.65
CA ASN A 106 -11.76 -13.48 0.53
C ASN A 106 -12.93 -13.19 -0.39
N THR A 107 -12.71 -13.43 -1.68
CA THR A 107 -13.70 -13.01 -2.68
C THR A 107 -14.75 -14.06 -3.00
N ASP A 108 -14.53 -15.31 -2.55
CA ASP A 108 -15.52 -16.36 -2.84
C ASP A 108 -16.39 -16.70 -1.63
N GLY A 109 -16.21 -15.99 -0.53
CA GLY A 109 -17.00 -16.24 0.66
C GLY A 109 -16.49 -17.37 1.53
N ASN A 110 -15.42 -18.02 1.14
CA ASN A 110 -14.84 -19.10 1.92
C ASN A 110 -13.85 -18.52 2.91
N GLU A 111 -14.15 -18.62 4.19
CA GLU A 111 -13.35 -17.95 5.22
C GLU A 111 -11.94 -18.49 5.33
N THR A 112 -11.65 -19.62 4.74
CA THR A 112 -10.30 -20.17 4.82
C THR A 112 -9.45 -19.87 3.61
N THR A 113 -10.02 -19.26 2.58
CA THR A 113 -9.31 -19.02 1.32
C THR A 113 -9.27 -17.54 1.01
N GLN A 114 -8.08 -17.04 0.77
CA GLN A 114 -7.88 -15.66 0.34
C GLN A 114 -7.44 -15.72 -1.12
N GLU A 115 -8.37 -15.42 -2.03
CA GLU A 115 -8.13 -15.56 -3.46
C GLU A 115 -7.19 -14.53 -4.02
N ILE A 116 -7.14 -13.36 -3.40
CA ILE A 116 -6.25 -12.30 -3.84
C ILE A 116 -5.39 -11.95 -2.65
N THR A 117 -4.08 -11.97 -2.83
CA THR A 117 -3.17 -11.59 -1.75
C THR A 117 -2.22 -10.52 -2.24
N PHE A 118 -1.85 -9.64 -1.31
CA PHE A 118 -0.90 -8.57 -1.54
C PHE A 118 0.20 -8.75 -0.51
N ARG A 119 1.34 -9.23 -0.96
CA ARG A 119 2.44 -9.48 -0.05
C ARG A 119 3.42 -8.30 -0.09
N VAL A 120 3.76 -7.80 1.07
CA VAL A 120 4.75 -6.72 1.16
C VAL A 120 6.12 -7.36 1.00
N GLU A 121 6.75 -7.06 -0.14
CA GLU A 121 8.07 -7.62 -0.41
C GLU A 121 9.17 -6.76 0.18
N GLU A 122 9.00 -5.46 0.09
CA GLU A 122 10.08 -4.56 0.48
C GLU A 122 9.51 -3.19 0.76
N ILE A 123 10.08 -2.50 1.74
CA ILE A 123 9.78 -1.09 1.99
C ILE A 123 11.11 -0.37 1.91
N ARG A 124 11.19 0.61 1.01
CA ARG A 124 12.37 1.42 0.84
C ARG A 124 12.10 2.79 1.41
N GLN A 125 12.87 3.16 2.41
CA GLN A 125 12.76 4.49 2.97
C GLN A 125 13.50 5.44 2.05
N GLY A 126 12.90 6.58 1.83
CA GLY A 126 13.57 7.59 1.07
C GLY A 126 14.82 8.04 1.81
N GLU A 127 15.85 8.30 1.04
CA GLU A 127 17.08 8.75 1.61
C GLU A 127 17.20 10.23 1.41
N GLY A 128 16.26 10.94 1.97
CA GLY A 128 16.25 12.38 1.82
C GLY A 128 17.56 12.98 2.20
N THR A 129 18.23 12.35 3.16
CA THR A 129 19.52 12.83 3.53
C THR A 129 20.52 12.65 2.43
N ALA A 130 20.33 11.71 1.58
CA ALA A 130 21.25 11.54 0.50
C ALA A 130 21.24 12.74 -0.39
N ALA A 131 20.12 13.41 -0.47
CA ALA A 131 20.05 14.59 -1.29
C ALA A 131 20.76 15.75 -0.67
N LEU A 132 21.04 15.66 0.59
CA LEU A 132 21.70 16.75 1.24
C LEU A 132 23.16 16.68 1.17
N ARG A 133 23.67 15.62 0.80
CA ARG A 133 25.05 15.52 0.75
C ARG A 133 25.56 16.23 -0.33
N ARG A 134 25.32 16.76 -0.25
CA ARG A 134 25.55 17.17 -0.94
C ARG A 134 26.32 17.72 -0.92
N GLU A 135 26.15 17.22 -0.31
CA GLU A 135 26.67 17.45 -0.15
C GLU A 135 27.28 17.62 -0.29
N LYS A 136 27.81 17.49 -0.53
CA LYS A 136 28.34 17.52 -0.65
C LYS A 136 28.71 17.85 -1.00
N PRO A 137 29.14 17.88 -1.21
CA PRO A 137 29.43 18.00 -1.53
C PRO A 137 29.58 18.27 -1.54
#